data_e446d3268fa0ae2987ffb6fe9bdab274
#
_entry.id   e446d3268fa0ae2987ffb6fe9bdab274
#
_cell.length_a   1.000
_cell.length_b   1.000
_cell.length_c   1.000
_cell.angle_alpha   90.00
_cell.angle_beta   90.00
_cell.angle_gamma   90.00
#
_symmetry.space_group_name_H-M   'P 1'
#
loop_
_entity.id
_entity.type
_entity.pdbx_description
1 polymer ?
#
loop_
_entity_poly.entity_id
_entity_poly.type
_entity_poly.pdbx_seq_one_letter_code
_entity_poly.pdbx_strand_id
1 'polypeptide(L)'
;MARQTFTAAQVLTAAQMTALQASVWSDDVTADTTTAYTLVLTDAGKQVTMSNASASTLTVPPNSSVAFAVGVRVQVIQLGAGAVTLTAGSGVTLSETGNNLVLGQYQSAVLVKQATNTWIVLRSAYNMDSDQLVLPSQIFG
;
A
#
# COMPACT_ATOMS: atom_id res chain seq x y z
N MET A 1 -3.17 -13.66 -3.26
CA MET A 1 -3.47 -14.43 -4.49
C MET A 1 -2.63 -15.70 -4.48
N ALA A 2 -3.28 -16.85 -4.52
CA ALA A 2 -2.55 -18.11 -4.59
C ALA A 2 -1.97 -18.29 -6.02
N ARG A 3 -0.67 -18.49 -6.14
CA ARG A 3 -0.07 -18.88 -7.43
C ARG A 3 -0.56 -20.27 -7.81
N GLN A 4 -1.12 -20.41 -9.00
CA GLN A 4 -1.44 -21.73 -9.53
C GLN A 4 -0.15 -22.45 -9.91
N THR A 5 0.02 -23.67 -9.40
CA THR A 5 1.15 -24.53 -9.75
C THR A 5 0.70 -25.46 -10.86
N PHE A 6 1.41 -25.47 -11.97
CA PHE A 6 1.14 -26.35 -13.10
C PHE A 6 2.18 -27.47 -13.14
N THR A 7 1.72 -28.70 -13.34
CA THR A 7 2.62 -29.83 -13.59
C THR A 7 2.92 -29.93 -15.09
N ALA A 8 4.07 -30.50 -15.43
CA ALA A 8 4.43 -30.75 -16.83
C ALA A 8 3.31 -31.55 -17.55
N ALA A 9 2.95 -31.13 -18.76
CA ALA A 9 1.88 -31.70 -19.58
C ALA A 9 0.44 -31.44 -19.11
N GLN A 10 0.22 -30.54 -18.14
CA GLN A 10 -1.14 -30.13 -17.78
C GLN A 10 -1.74 -29.19 -18.85
N VAL A 11 -2.89 -29.58 -19.37
CA VAL A 11 -3.66 -28.70 -20.28
C VAL A 11 -4.50 -27.74 -19.44
N LEU A 12 -4.36 -26.44 -19.70
CA LEU A 12 -5.17 -25.42 -19.06
C LEU A 12 -6.62 -25.50 -19.51
N THR A 13 -7.55 -25.58 -18.58
CA THR A 13 -8.98 -25.44 -18.89
C THR A 13 -9.33 -23.98 -19.19
N ALA A 14 -10.44 -23.74 -19.91
CA ALA A 14 -10.92 -22.40 -20.16
C ALA A 14 -11.18 -21.60 -18.85
N ALA A 15 -11.66 -22.27 -17.81
CA ALA A 15 -11.87 -21.66 -16.49
C ALA A 15 -10.54 -21.23 -15.83
N GLN A 16 -9.49 -22.02 -15.95
CA GLN A 16 -8.15 -21.68 -15.44
C GLN A 16 -7.52 -20.52 -16.21
N MET A 17 -7.70 -20.48 -17.55
CA MET A 17 -7.27 -19.36 -18.38
C MET A 17 -8.00 -18.06 -17.98
N THR A 18 -9.31 -18.12 -17.79
CA THR A 18 -10.11 -16.96 -17.36
C THR A 18 -9.69 -16.47 -16.00
N ALA A 19 -9.41 -17.38 -15.05
CA ALA A 19 -8.92 -17.02 -13.71
C ALA A 19 -7.54 -16.34 -13.76
N LEU A 20 -6.63 -16.83 -14.62
CA LEU A 20 -5.32 -16.19 -14.84
C LEU A 20 -5.46 -14.80 -15.45
N GLN A 21 -6.32 -14.63 -16.44
CA GLN A 21 -6.57 -13.34 -17.07
C GLN A 21 -7.18 -12.34 -16.07
N ALA A 22 -8.16 -12.77 -15.29
CA ALA A 22 -8.77 -11.93 -14.25
C ALA A 22 -7.72 -11.49 -13.21
N SER A 23 -6.80 -12.36 -12.83
CA SER A 23 -5.75 -12.03 -11.86
C SER A 23 -4.68 -11.07 -12.38
N VAL A 24 -4.49 -11.00 -13.69
CA VAL A 24 -3.50 -10.09 -14.33
C VAL A 24 -4.08 -8.69 -14.54
N TRP A 25 -5.39 -8.58 -14.78
CA TRP A 25 -6.05 -7.33 -15.18
C TRP A 25 -6.88 -6.66 -14.08
N SER A 26 -7.13 -7.32 -12.95
CA SER A 26 -7.82 -6.69 -11.83
C SER A 26 -6.83 -6.42 -10.70
N ASP A 27 -6.56 -5.14 -10.46
CA ASP A 27 -6.01 -4.72 -9.17
C ASP A 27 -7.10 -4.98 -8.13
N ASP A 28 -6.92 -6.03 -7.35
CA ASP A 28 -7.80 -6.34 -6.24
C ASP A 28 -7.74 -5.21 -5.20
N VAL A 29 -8.87 -4.61 -4.92
CA VAL A 29 -9.01 -3.52 -3.96
C VAL A 29 -9.63 -4.06 -2.68
N THR A 30 -8.95 -3.89 -1.56
CA THR A 30 -9.52 -4.05 -0.23
C THR A 30 -10.06 -2.68 0.21
N ALA A 31 -11.37 -2.54 0.30
CA ALA A 31 -12.01 -1.30 0.76
C ALA A 31 -12.35 -1.38 2.25
N ASP A 32 -11.81 -0.47 3.06
CA ASP A 32 -12.10 -0.35 4.47
C ASP A 32 -12.72 1.00 4.81
N THR A 33 -13.76 0.97 5.63
CA THR A 33 -14.47 2.17 6.10
C THR A 33 -14.35 2.36 7.61
N THR A 34 -13.56 1.52 8.28
CA THR A 34 -13.36 1.60 9.73
C THR A 34 -12.29 2.63 10.11
N THR A 35 -12.19 2.91 11.38
CA THR A 35 -11.16 3.82 11.92
C THR A 35 -9.85 3.10 12.27
N ALA A 36 -9.81 1.77 12.17
CA ALA A 36 -8.62 0.98 12.44
C ALA A 36 -8.58 -0.25 11.55
N TYR A 37 -7.57 -0.35 10.72
CA TYR A 37 -7.33 -1.49 9.85
C TYR A 37 -5.94 -2.07 10.09
N THR A 38 -5.83 -3.38 10.17
CA THR A 38 -4.54 -4.08 10.22
C THR A 38 -4.39 -4.90 8.95
N LEU A 39 -3.26 -4.74 8.27
CA LEU A 39 -2.99 -5.49 7.04
C LEU A 39 -3.06 -7.00 7.28
N VAL A 40 -3.70 -7.69 6.36
CA VAL A 40 -3.80 -9.15 6.33
C VAL A 40 -3.04 -9.73 5.13
N LEU A 41 -2.71 -11.02 5.16
CA LEU A 41 -1.88 -11.62 4.12
C LEU A 41 -2.47 -11.52 2.71
N THR A 42 -3.79 -11.46 2.61
CA THR A 42 -4.51 -11.29 1.33
C THR A 42 -4.39 -9.89 0.72
N ASP A 43 -3.86 -8.91 1.46
CA ASP A 43 -3.57 -7.57 0.93
C ASP A 43 -2.26 -7.51 0.14
N ALA A 44 -1.49 -8.58 0.16
CA ALA A 44 -0.23 -8.66 -0.59
C ALA A 44 -0.44 -8.44 -2.08
N GLY A 45 0.22 -7.41 -2.63
CA GLY A 45 0.10 -7.03 -4.04
C GLY A 45 -1.20 -6.31 -4.40
N LYS A 46 -2.00 -5.89 -3.40
CA LYS A 46 -3.28 -5.21 -3.61
C LYS A 46 -3.22 -3.73 -3.25
N GLN A 47 -4.33 -3.07 -3.57
CA GLN A 47 -4.62 -1.71 -3.12
C GLN A 47 -5.59 -1.77 -1.93
N VAL A 48 -5.22 -1.14 -0.83
CA VAL A 48 -6.08 -0.93 0.33
C VAL A 48 -6.58 0.51 0.30
N THR A 49 -7.89 0.69 0.22
CA THR A 49 -8.51 2.02 0.30
C THR A 49 -9.13 2.22 1.66
N MET A 50 -8.77 3.30 2.31
CA MET A 50 -9.37 3.75 3.58
C MET A 50 -10.36 4.86 3.28
N SER A 51 -11.60 4.74 3.76
CA SER A 51 -12.64 5.73 3.47
C SER A 51 -13.47 6.02 4.72
N ASN A 52 -12.89 6.83 5.62
CA ASN A 52 -13.59 7.30 6.81
C ASN A 52 -13.45 8.82 6.93
N ALA A 53 -14.52 9.47 7.44
CA ALA A 53 -14.50 10.91 7.70
C ALA A 53 -13.70 11.27 8.97
N SER A 54 -13.52 10.29 9.87
CA SER A 54 -12.73 10.44 11.09
C SER A 54 -11.29 9.97 10.87
N ALA A 55 -10.37 10.46 11.71
CA ALA A 55 -8.99 9.99 11.71
C ALA A 55 -8.94 8.47 11.90
N SER A 56 -8.13 7.81 11.09
CA SER A 56 -8.02 6.36 11.02
C SER A 56 -6.57 5.91 11.17
N THR A 57 -6.38 4.65 11.50
CA THR A 57 -5.05 4.03 11.64
C THR A 57 -4.97 2.79 10.77
N LEU A 58 -3.91 2.69 9.98
CA LEU A 58 -3.55 1.45 9.28
C LEU A 58 -2.29 0.88 9.92
N THR A 59 -2.41 -0.33 10.47
CA THR A 59 -1.31 -1.01 11.16
C THR A 59 -0.63 -2.04 10.27
N VAL A 60 0.69 -1.98 10.18
CA VAL A 60 1.51 -3.01 9.54
C VAL A 60 1.89 -4.04 10.60
N PRO A 61 1.37 -5.28 10.53
CA PRO A 61 1.59 -6.29 11.56
C PRO A 61 3.00 -6.86 11.53
N PRO A 62 3.51 -7.39 12.67
CA PRO A 62 4.77 -8.10 12.68
C PRO A 62 4.71 -9.40 11.88
N ASN A 63 5.85 -9.85 11.38
CA ASN A 63 5.95 -11.06 10.58
C ASN A 63 5.50 -12.33 11.32
N SER A 64 5.57 -12.33 12.65
CA SER A 64 5.06 -13.41 13.49
C SER A 64 3.53 -13.54 13.45
N SER A 65 2.82 -12.48 13.17
CA SER A 65 1.36 -12.47 13.06
C SER A 65 0.90 -12.63 11.60
N VAL A 66 1.54 -11.91 10.68
CA VAL A 66 1.23 -11.97 9.24
C VAL A 66 2.55 -12.04 8.45
N ALA A 67 2.86 -13.22 7.93
CA ALA A 67 4.13 -13.49 7.25
C ALA A 67 4.10 -13.07 5.78
N PHE A 68 4.09 -11.77 5.51
CA PHE A 68 4.28 -11.27 4.16
C PHE A 68 5.64 -11.68 3.60
N ALA A 69 5.70 -12.00 2.31
CA ALA A 69 6.98 -12.25 1.65
C ALA A 69 7.81 -10.95 1.53
N VAL A 70 9.14 -11.07 1.62
CA VAL A 70 10.05 -9.96 1.30
C VAL A 70 9.86 -9.55 -0.17
N GLY A 71 9.83 -8.26 -0.44
CA GLY A 71 9.55 -7.68 -1.75
C GLY A 71 8.07 -7.45 -2.04
N VAL A 72 7.15 -7.88 -1.16
CA VAL A 72 5.73 -7.59 -1.33
C VAL A 72 5.47 -6.10 -1.27
N ARG A 73 4.49 -5.66 -2.05
CA ARG A 73 4.00 -4.28 -2.07
C ARG A 73 2.53 -4.25 -1.72
N VAL A 74 2.15 -3.27 -0.92
CA VAL A 74 0.75 -2.95 -0.62
C VAL A 74 0.57 -1.46 -0.85
N GLN A 75 -0.32 -1.08 -1.74
CA GLN A 75 -0.66 0.32 -1.95
C GLN A 75 -1.77 0.73 -0.98
N VAL A 76 -1.60 1.84 -0.32
CA VAL A 76 -2.62 2.41 0.58
C VAL A 76 -3.07 3.75 0.00
N ILE A 77 -4.38 3.94 -0.13
CA ILE A 77 -4.98 5.19 -0.60
C ILE A 77 -6.00 5.66 0.43
N GLN A 78 -5.91 6.92 0.83
CA GLN A 78 -6.93 7.55 1.66
C GLN A 78 -7.96 8.28 0.78
N LEU A 79 -9.20 7.84 0.83
CA LEU A 79 -10.33 8.43 0.10
C LEU A 79 -11.21 9.31 0.99
N GLY A 80 -11.32 8.98 2.27
CA GLY A 80 -12.13 9.72 3.22
C GLY A 80 -11.53 11.06 3.64
N ALA A 81 -12.33 11.91 4.27
CA ALA A 81 -11.91 13.23 4.75
C ALA A 81 -10.97 13.15 5.97
N GLY A 82 -11.04 12.08 6.75
CA GLY A 82 -10.14 11.85 7.89
C GLY A 82 -8.72 11.49 7.44
N ALA A 83 -7.72 11.84 8.22
CA ALA A 83 -6.34 11.41 7.93
C ALA A 83 -6.12 9.95 8.35
N VAL A 84 -5.30 9.21 7.60
CA VAL A 84 -4.85 7.86 7.96
C VAL A 84 -3.41 7.92 8.45
N THR A 85 -3.16 7.40 9.65
CA THR A 85 -1.82 7.24 10.18
C THR A 85 -1.34 5.81 9.93
N LEU A 86 -0.21 5.67 9.24
CA LEU A 86 0.46 4.39 9.07
C LEU A 86 1.23 4.06 10.35
N THR A 87 0.93 2.94 10.98
CA THR A 87 1.48 2.57 12.28
C THR A 87 2.21 1.24 12.18
N ALA A 88 3.38 1.16 12.80
CA ALA A 88 4.14 -0.08 12.95
C ALA A 88 3.56 -0.93 14.07
N GLY A 89 3.31 -2.21 13.80
CA GLY A 89 3.06 -3.20 14.83
C GLY A 89 4.31 -3.45 15.70
N SER A 90 4.16 -4.22 16.76
CA SER A 90 5.26 -4.49 17.68
C SER A 90 6.49 -5.06 16.97
N GLY A 91 7.64 -4.42 17.13
CA GLY A 91 8.91 -4.84 16.51
C GLY A 91 9.02 -4.59 15.01
N VAL A 92 8.05 -3.91 14.40
CA VAL A 92 8.10 -3.51 12.99
C VAL A 92 8.72 -2.13 12.85
N THR A 93 9.53 -1.96 11.82
CA THR A 93 10.10 -0.66 11.44
C THR A 93 9.48 -0.20 10.13
N LEU A 94 8.91 1.00 10.13
CA LEU A 94 8.46 1.71 8.94
C LEU A 94 9.43 2.86 8.67
N SER A 95 10.09 2.83 7.53
CA SER A 95 11.04 3.88 7.12
C SER A 95 10.45 4.71 5.99
N GLU A 96 10.36 6.01 6.21
CA GLU A 96 9.86 6.99 5.24
C GLU A 96 10.77 8.23 5.25
N THR A 97 10.99 8.81 4.09
CA THR A 97 11.79 10.04 3.94
C THR A 97 11.06 11.23 4.58
N GLY A 98 11.61 11.79 5.65
CA GLY A 98 10.98 12.87 6.40
C GLY A 98 10.09 12.41 7.54
N ASN A 99 9.95 11.10 7.76
CA ASN A 99 9.19 10.50 8.87
C ASN A 99 7.71 10.93 8.91
N ASN A 100 7.12 11.17 7.74
CA ASN A 100 5.71 11.52 7.64
C ASN A 100 4.86 10.31 7.26
N LEU A 101 4.28 9.67 8.26
CA LEU A 101 3.44 8.47 8.12
C LEU A 101 1.94 8.77 8.08
N VAL A 102 1.55 10.02 7.87
CA VAL A 102 0.14 10.44 7.80
C VAL A 102 -0.28 10.72 6.37
N LEU A 103 -1.36 10.08 5.93
CA LEU A 103 -1.98 10.30 4.62
C LEU A 103 -3.25 11.15 4.81
N GLY A 104 -3.29 12.30 4.17
CA GLY A 104 -4.50 13.09 4.03
C GLY A 104 -5.42 12.55 2.92
N GLN A 105 -6.58 13.17 2.77
CA GLN A 105 -7.52 12.79 1.71
C GLN A 105 -6.85 12.81 0.32
N TYR A 106 -7.09 11.77 -0.46
CA TYR A 106 -6.54 11.54 -1.82
C TYR A 106 -5.02 11.38 -1.87
N GLN A 107 -4.36 11.20 -0.73
CA GLN A 107 -2.97 10.82 -0.70
C GLN A 107 -2.80 9.30 -0.69
N SER A 108 -1.65 8.84 -1.18
CA SER A 108 -1.32 7.43 -1.23
C SER A 108 0.11 7.15 -0.76
N ALA A 109 0.33 5.92 -0.35
CA ALA A 109 1.66 5.39 -0.06
C ALA A 109 1.76 3.94 -0.55
N VAL A 110 2.95 3.51 -0.93
CA VAL A 110 3.26 2.11 -1.21
C VAL A 110 4.15 1.60 -0.10
N LEU A 111 3.69 0.58 0.59
CA LEU A 111 4.43 -0.14 1.61
C LEU A 111 5.21 -1.27 0.92
N VAL A 112 6.52 -1.28 1.02
CA VAL A 112 7.39 -2.31 0.42
C VAL A 112 8.16 -3.03 1.52
N LYS A 113 7.96 -4.33 1.64
CA LYS A 113 8.68 -5.14 2.63
C LYS A 113 10.11 -5.40 2.18
N GLN A 114 11.09 -4.96 2.99
CA GLN A 114 12.51 -5.11 2.70
C GLN A 114 13.17 -6.26 3.47
N ALA A 115 12.72 -6.51 4.69
CA ALA A 115 13.22 -7.59 5.55
C ALA A 115 12.08 -8.10 6.45
N THR A 116 12.34 -9.06 7.32
CA THR A 116 11.35 -9.73 8.16
C THR A 116 10.37 -8.79 8.85
N ASN A 117 10.84 -7.71 9.46
CA ASN A 117 10.01 -6.71 10.12
C ASN A 117 10.36 -5.27 9.69
N THR A 118 10.93 -5.12 8.50
CA THR A 118 11.34 -3.80 7.98
C THR A 118 10.59 -3.49 6.69
N TRP A 119 9.95 -2.34 6.68
CA TRP A 119 9.19 -1.85 5.54
C TRP A 119 9.64 -0.44 5.16
N ILE A 120 9.66 -0.17 3.87
CA ILE A 120 9.85 1.19 3.34
C ILE A 120 8.48 1.71 2.91
N VAL A 121 8.20 2.95 3.28
CA VAL A 121 6.98 3.66 2.87
C VAL A 121 7.36 4.65 1.79
N LEU A 122 6.91 4.38 0.58
CA LEU A 122 7.07 5.25 -0.57
C LEU A 122 5.79 6.08 -0.72
N ARG A 123 5.89 7.37 -0.49
CA ARG A 123 4.77 8.28 -0.72
C ARG A 123 4.84 8.86 -2.11
N SER A 124 3.69 9.10 -2.75
CA SER A 124 3.65 10.02 -3.86
C SER A 124 3.97 11.40 -3.30
N ALA A 125 5.19 11.84 -3.50
CA ALA A 125 5.60 13.18 -3.12
C ALA A 125 4.90 14.18 -4.04
N TYR A 126 3.70 14.59 -3.66
CA TYR A 126 3.22 15.87 -4.11
C TYR A 126 3.91 16.94 -3.25
N ASN A 127 5.19 17.08 -3.48
CA ASN A 127 5.89 18.25 -3.03
C ASN A 127 5.46 19.40 -3.93
N MET A 128 4.36 20.03 -3.57
CA MET A 128 4.27 21.47 -3.82
C MET A 128 5.27 22.10 -2.86
N ASP A 129 6.54 21.91 -3.17
CA ASP A 129 7.56 22.71 -2.55
C ASP A 129 7.25 24.16 -2.95
N SER A 130 7.03 24.98 -1.96
CA SER A 130 6.84 26.43 -2.18
C SER A 130 8.01 27.03 -2.97
N ASP A 131 9.16 26.38 -2.95
CA ASP A 131 10.32 26.75 -3.76
C ASP A 131 10.07 26.61 -5.26
N GLN A 132 9.27 25.66 -5.68
CA GLN A 132 8.90 25.49 -7.09
C GLN A 132 8.01 26.66 -7.60
N LEU A 133 7.25 27.27 -6.71
CA LEU A 133 6.42 28.44 -7.04
C LEU A 133 7.22 29.74 -7.02
N VAL A 134 8.36 29.76 -6.32
CA VAL A 134 9.24 30.93 -6.20
C VAL A 134 10.25 31.03 -7.35
N LEU A 135 10.67 29.88 -7.91
CA LEU A 135 11.67 29.83 -8.99
C LEU A 135 11.36 30.74 -10.19
N PRO A 136 10.12 30.80 -10.73
CA PRO A 136 9.81 31.70 -11.85
C PRO A 136 9.99 33.18 -11.51
N SER A 137 9.71 33.60 -10.29
CA SER A 137 9.88 35.00 -9.89
C SER A 137 11.36 35.37 -9.64
N GLN A 138 12.21 34.42 -9.33
CA GLN A 138 13.66 34.64 -9.20
C GLN A 138 14.35 34.80 -10.55
N ILE A 139 13.83 34.19 -11.61
CA ILE A 139 14.40 34.31 -12.97
C ILE A 139 14.19 35.66 -13.54
N PHE A 140 13.15 36.36 -13.12
CA PHE A 140 12.74 37.68 -13.63
C PHE A 140 13.03 38.83 -12.66
N GLY A 141 13.65 38.53 -11.53
CA GLY A 141 14.01 39.53 -10.51
C GLY A 141 15.20 40.38 -10.84
#